data_389277febf2a6f15618f8e5a934dc118
#
_entry.id   389277febf2a6f15618f8e5a934dc118
#
_cell.length_a   1.000
_cell.length_b   1.000
_cell.length_c   1.000
_cell.angle_alpha   90.00
_cell.angle_beta   90.00
_cell.angle_gamma   90.00
#
_symmetry.space_group_name_H-M   'P 1'
#
loop_
_entity.id
_entity.type
_entity.pdbx_description
1 polymer ?
#
loop_
_entity_poly.entity_id
_entity_poly.type
_entity_poly.pdbx_seq_one_letter_code
_entity_poly.pdbx_strand_id
1 'polypeptide(L)' 'MESSLDNNINELQMSQMRTNLMLLLDNHPNNPEIPKIGEKYVKSGGNSYIIPLLMEWYADKEMDCPDWLIKAKKERELED' A
#
# COMPACT_ATOMS: atom_id res chain seq x y z
N MET A 1 25.80 -2.76 -11.84
CA MET A 1 25.27 -1.56 -12.49
C MET A 1 23.80 -1.67 -12.82
N GLU A 2 23.42 -2.76 -13.47
CA GLU A 2 22.03 -2.97 -13.77
C GLU A 2 21.19 -3.03 -12.51
N SER A 3 21.69 -3.66 -11.47
CA SER A 3 20.94 -3.77 -10.21
C SER A 3 20.74 -2.40 -9.56
N SER A 4 21.68 -1.48 -9.72
CA SER A 4 21.53 -0.13 -9.20
C SER A 4 20.42 0.63 -9.94
N LEU A 5 20.35 0.45 -11.26
CA LEU A 5 19.31 1.06 -12.06
C LEU A 5 17.94 0.49 -11.71
N ASP A 6 17.89 -0.82 -11.53
CA ASP A 6 16.65 -1.49 -11.15
C ASP A 6 16.14 -1.00 -9.80
N ASN A 7 17.07 -0.82 -8.85
CA ASN A 7 16.70 -0.31 -7.54
C ASN A 7 16.16 1.11 -7.61
N ASN A 8 16.77 1.94 -8.44
CA ASN A 8 16.30 3.31 -8.61
C ASN A 8 14.91 3.35 -9.23
N ILE A 9 14.68 2.49 -10.22
CA ILE A 9 13.36 2.39 -10.86
C ILE A 9 12.32 1.94 -9.86
N ASN A 10 12.66 0.96 -9.03
CA ASN A 10 11.75 0.46 -8.01
C ASN A 10 11.38 1.56 -7.01
N GLU A 11 12.35 2.35 -6.59
CA GLU A 11 12.10 3.43 -5.65
C GLU A 11 11.15 4.46 -6.24
N LEU A 12 11.34 4.81 -7.52
CA LEU A 12 10.45 5.73 -8.19
C LEU A 12 9.04 5.17 -8.30
N GLN A 13 8.91 3.89 -8.67
CA GLN A 13 7.62 3.25 -8.79
C GLN A 13 6.91 3.21 -7.44
N MET A 14 7.65 2.88 -6.38
CA MET A 14 7.08 2.83 -5.04
C MET A 14 6.60 4.20 -4.61
N SER A 15 7.39 5.23 -4.89
CA SER A 15 7.03 6.59 -4.54
C SER A 15 5.78 7.04 -5.30
N GLN A 16 5.70 6.70 -6.59
CA GLN A 16 4.53 7.04 -7.40
C GLN A 16 3.28 6.31 -6.94
N MET A 17 3.42 5.02 -6.61
CA MET A 17 2.30 4.24 -6.10
C MET A 17 1.78 4.82 -4.79
N ARG A 18 2.69 5.20 -3.91
CA ARG A 18 2.31 5.79 -2.63
C ARG A 18 1.56 7.10 -2.86
N THR A 19 2.10 7.95 -3.71
CA THR A 19 1.48 9.24 -4.01
C THR A 19 0.09 9.04 -4.62
N ASN A 20 -0.01 8.16 -5.62
CA ASN A 20 -1.30 7.86 -6.24
C ASN A 20 -2.30 7.32 -5.22
N LEU A 21 -1.84 6.40 -4.38
CA LEU A 21 -2.72 5.77 -3.40
C LEU A 21 -3.24 6.81 -2.41
N MET A 22 -2.36 7.68 -1.94
CA MET A 22 -2.77 8.71 -1.00
C MET A 22 -3.74 9.71 -1.64
N LEU A 23 -3.50 10.07 -2.88
CA LEU A 23 -4.42 10.95 -3.62
C LEU A 23 -5.78 10.30 -3.81
N LEU A 24 -5.80 9.00 -4.12
CA LEU A 24 -7.06 8.28 -4.28
C LEU A 24 -7.81 8.19 -2.96
N LEU A 25 -7.09 7.90 -1.88
CA LEU A 25 -7.72 7.82 -0.57
C LEU A 25 -8.32 9.16 -0.14
N ASP A 26 -7.67 10.24 -0.52
CA ASP A 26 -8.08 11.58 -0.11
C ASP A 26 -9.17 12.16 -1.02
N ASN A 27 -9.02 12.00 -2.34
CA ASN A 27 -9.89 12.66 -3.30
C ASN A 27 -10.91 11.73 -3.96
N HIS A 28 -10.59 10.44 -4.06
CA HIS A 28 -11.45 9.47 -4.73
C HIS A 28 -11.56 8.19 -3.91
N PRO A 29 -12.15 8.29 -2.70
CA PRO A 29 -12.19 7.13 -1.79
C PRO A 29 -13.04 5.97 -2.30
N ASN A 30 -13.84 6.19 -3.33
CA ASN A 30 -14.66 5.12 -3.92
C ASN A 30 -14.02 4.45 -5.12
N ASN A 31 -12.79 4.82 -5.46
CA ASN A 31 -12.11 4.28 -6.62
C ASN A 31 -11.74 2.81 -6.39
N PRO A 32 -12.17 1.88 -7.27
CA PRO A 32 -11.88 0.46 -7.09
C PRO A 32 -10.41 0.09 -7.27
N GLU A 33 -9.59 1.02 -7.74
CA GLU A 33 -8.16 0.79 -7.88
C GLU A 33 -7.44 0.85 -6.55
N ILE A 34 -8.05 1.47 -5.54
CA ILE A 34 -7.40 1.63 -4.23
C ILE A 34 -6.89 0.31 -3.65
N PRO A 35 -7.73 -0.75 -3.54
CA PRO A 35 -7.22 -2.01 -3.00
C PRO A 35 -6.18 -2.67 -3.89
N LYS A 36 -6.29 -2.52 -5.20
CA LYS A 36 -5.33 -3.11 -6.13
C LYS A 36 -3.96 -2.46 -5.99
N ILE A 37 -3.94 -1.13 -5.97
CA ILE A 37 -2.68 -0.39 -5.82
C ILE A 37 -2.10 -0.63 -4.44
N GLY A 38 -2.96 -0.63 -3.41
CA GLY A 38 -2.53 -0.88 -2.05
C GLY A 38 -1.87 -2.23 -1.89
N GLU A 39 -2.48 -3.27 -2.45
CA GLU A 39 -1.90 -4.62 -2.38
C GLU A 39 -0.54 -4.66 -3.05
N LYS A 40 -0.45 -4.10 -4.25
CA LYS A 40 0.81 -4.09 -4.99
C LYS A 40 1.89 -3.35 -4.22
N TYR A 41 1.53 -2.20 -3.65
CA TYR A 41 2.49 -1.40 -2.90
C TYR A 41 3.00 -2.14 -1.65
N VAL A 42 2.09 -2.73 -0.89
CA VAL A 42 2.45 -3.44 0.33
C VAL A 42 3.30 -4.68 0.02
N LYS A 43 2.90 -5.45 -1.00
CA LYS A 43 3.63 -6.66 -1.37
C LYS A 43 5.01 -6.36 -1.94
N SER A 44 5.20 -5.17 -2.48
CA SER A 44 6.50 -4.75 -3.01
C SER A 44 7.43 -4.19 -1.92
N GLY A 45 7.01 -4.25 -0.68
CA GLY A 45 7.82 -3.77 0.44
C GLY A 45 7.67 -2.30 0.72
N GLY A 46 6.51 -1.74 0.39
CA GLY A 46 6.24 -0.34 0.62
C GLY A 46 6.20 0.03 2.09
N ASN A 47 6.16 1.32 2.34
CA ASN A 47 6.15 1.88 3.68
C ASN A 47 4.96 1.36 4.48
N SER A 48 5.21 0.89 5.71
CA SER A 48 4.16 0.37 6.57
C SER A 48 3.12 1.41 6.97
N TYR A 49 3.45 2.68 6.78
CA TYR A 49 2.54 3.77 7.08
C TYR A 49 1.21 3.67 6.33
N ILE A 50 1.24 3.07 5.14
CA ILE A 50 0.04 2.94 4.33
C ILE A 50 -0.94 1.89 4.88
N ILE A 51 -0.43 0.94 5.68
CA ILE A 51 -1.25 -0.16 6.19
C ILE A 51 -2.43 0.34 7.04
N PRO A 52 -2.21 1.20 8.06
CA PRO A 52 -3.35 1.69 8.83
C PRO A 52 -4.32 2.54 8.01
N LEU A 53 -3.81 3.22 7.00
CA LEU A 53 -4.68 4.00 6.11
C LEU A 53 -5.61 3.10 5.30
N LEU A 54 -5.08 1.97 4.80
CA LEU A 54 -5.89 1.01 4.07
C LEU A 54 -6.92 0.34 4.99
N MET A 55 -6.51 0.00 6.20
CA MET A 55 -7.44 -0.61 7.16
C MET A 55 -8.59 0.33 7.49
N GLU A 56 -8.29 1.59 7.68
CA GLU A 56 -9.31 2.60 7.93
C GLU A 56 -10.25 2.73 6.73
N TRP A 57 -9.68 2.67 5.51
CA TRP A 57 -10.49 2.74 4.30
C TRP A 57 -11.48 1.57 4.23
N TYR A 58 -11.02 0.34 4.53
CA TYR A 58 -11.91 -0.82 4.55
C TYR A 58 -12.98 -0.69 5.62
N ALA A 59 -12.61 -0.18 6.79
CA ALA A 59 -13.56 0.01 7.88
C ALA A 59 -14.63 1.03 7.51
N ASP A 60 -14.24 2.11 6.87
CA ASP A 60 -15.19 3.13 6.42
C ASP A 60 -16.18 2.58 5.40
N LYS A 61 -15.75 1.60 4.61
CA LYS A 61 -16.61 0.97 3.61
C LYS A 61 -17.40 -0.19 4.17
N GLU A 62 -17.21 -0.49 5.45
CA GLU A 62 -17.83 -1.64 6.11
C GLU A 62 -17.47 -2.95 5.44
N MET A 63 -16.23 -3.05 4.95
CA MET A 63 -15.70 -4.24 4.32
C MET A 63 -14.65 -4.88 5.20
N ASP A 64 -14.56 -6.22 5.13
CA ASP A 64 -13.52 -6.94 5.85
C ASP A 64 -12.16 -6.69 5.21
N CYS A 65 -11.13 -6.61 6.06
CA CYS A 65 -9.78 -6.47 5.56
C CYS A 65 -9.36 -7.75 4.85
N PRO A 66 -8.70 -7.64 3.69
CA PRO A 66 -8.22 -8.83 2.99
C PRO A 66 -7.07 -9.49 3.73
N ASP A 67 -6.85 -10.78 3.45
CA ASP A 67 -5.82 -11.56 4.12
C ASP A 67 -4.43 -10.94 3.96
N TRP A 68 -4.12 -10.44 2.75
CA TRP A 68 -2.80 -9.86 2.52
C TRP A 68 -2.54 -8.64 3.40
N LEU A 69 -3.59 -7.88 3.70
CA LEU A 69 -3.46 -6.69 4.55
C LEU A 69 -3.28 -7.09 6.01
N ILE A 70 -4.07 -8.05 6.48
CA ILE A 70 -3.94 -8.55 7.85
C ILE A 70 -2.57 -9.15 8.06
N LYS A 71 -2.10 -9.94 7.11
CA LYS A 71 -0.79 -10.57 7.18
C LYS A 71 0.32 -9.52 7.21
N ALA A 72 0.21 -8.51 6.36
CA ALA A 72 1.20 -7.45 6.30
C ALA A 72 1.27 -6.70 7.63
N LYS A 73 0.13 -6.43 8.22
CA LYS A 73 0.10 -5.75 9.52
C LYS A 73 0.80 -6.57 10.58
N LYS A 74 0.51 -7.87 10.63
CA LYS A 74 1.14 -8.75 11.61
C LYS A 74 2.65 -8.82 11.43
N GLU A 75 3.11 -8.94 10.19
CA GLU A 75 4.53 -9.00 9.90
C GLU A 75 5.25 -7.72 10.34
N ARG A 76 4.61 -6.57 10.09
CA ARG A 76 5.21 -5.29 10.46
C ARG A 76 5.24 -5.09 11.97
N GLU A 77 4.21 -5.55 12.67
CA GLU A 77 4.19 -5.48 14.11
C GLU A 77 5.27 -6.36 14.74
N LEU A 78 5.52 -7.52 14.15
CA LEU A 78 6.53 -8.43 14.66
C LEU A 78 7.95 -7.89 14.48
N GLU A 79 8.16 -7.07 13.47
CA GLU A 79 9.46 -6.49 13.20
C GLU A 79 9.83 -5.40 14.22
N ASP A 80 8.85 -4.78 14.78
CA ASP A 80 9.06 -3.76 15.81
C ASP A 80 9.35 -4.41 17.16
#